data_91bf6f64b566f4dfb971271b3af103fe
#
_entry.id   91bf6f64b566f4dfb971271b3af103fe
#
_cell.length_a   1.000
_cell.length_b   1.000
_cell.length_c   1.000
_cell.angle_alpha   90.00
_cell.angle_beta   90.00
_cell.angle_gamma   90.00
#
_symmetry.space_group_name_H-M   'P 1'
#
loop_
_entity.id
_entity.type
_entity.pdbx_description
1 polymer ?
#
loop_
_entity_poly.entity_id
_entity_poly.type
_entity_poly.pdbx_seq_one_letter_code
_entity_poly.pdbx_strand_id
1 'polypeptide(L)'
;MFSPGKWLGEGKIRLNMLEEELSFFTRWSIGIEEEGSIECVQEIQVKGLSDIMVNQFRLSNIQPSGFSLLMENHAIGKVEGVGIISETLVGWEFRVKDLGFEGFEYYEKQLDDSYLMKGEFSTVDQLGTNIQGKIWKQMLPS
;
A
#
# COMPACT_ATOMS: atom_id res chain seq x y z
N MET A 1 -12.43 0.06 -5.00
CA MET A 1 -11.58 -0.71 -4.07
C MET A 1 -11.22 -2.05 -4.68
N PHE A 2 -10.09 -2.62 -4.30
CA PHE A 2 -9.64 -3.91 -4.85
C PHE A 2 -10.62 -5.01 -4.47
N SER A 3 -10.90 -5.92 -5.39
CA SER A 3 -11.71 -7.10 -5.07
C SER A 3 -10.90 -8.08 -4.20
N PRO A 4 -11.58 -8.90 -3.38
CA PRO A 4 -10.88 -9.90 -2.58
C PRO A 4 -10.08 -10.87 -3.45
N GLY A 5 -8.96 -11.35 -2.91
CA GLY A 5 -8.08 -12.29 -3.60
C GLY A 5 -6.64 -11.84 -3.57
N LYS A 6 -5.85 -12.42 -4.46
CA LYS A 6 -4.43 -12.12 -4.59
C LYS A 6 -4.18 -11.13 -5.70
N TRP A 7 -3.35 -10.14 -5.40
CA TRP A 7 -2.91 -9.15 -6.37
C TRP A 7 -1.39 -9.16 -6.41
N LEU A 8 -0.82 -9.06 -7.58
CA LEU A 8 0.63 -9.01 -7.80
C LEU A 8 0.99 -7.65 -8.35
N GLY A 9 2.20 -7.22 -8.07
CA GLY A 9 2.67 -5.96 -8.60
C GLY A 9 4.18 -5.86 -8.69
N GLU A 10 4.61 -4.85 -9.40
CA GLU A 10 6.02 -4.51 -9.53
C GLU A 10 6.17 -3.02 -9.72
N GLY A 11 7.32 -2.50 -9.38
CA GLY A 11 7.56 -1.08 -9.53
C GLY A 11 8.96 -0.67 -9.12
N LYS A 12 9.09 0.62 -8.86
CA LYS A 12 10.34 1.26 -8.50
C LYS A 12 10.19 2.04 -7.22
N ILE A 13 11.23 2.01 -6.42
CA ILE A 13 11.35 2.79 -5.20
C ILE A 13 12.53 3.73 -5.37
N ARG A 14 12.31 5.01 -5.12
CA ARG A 14 13.37 6.01 -5.13
C ARG A 14 13.51 6.61 -3.74
N LEU A 15 14.71 6.58 -3.19
CA LEU A 15 15.03 7.18 -1.90
C LEU A 15 15.74 8.51 -2.13
N ASN A 16 15.42 9.54 -1.33
CA ASN A 16 16.02 10.87 -1.45
C ASN A 16 17.53 10.87 -1.46
N MET A 17 18.12 9.94 -0.71
CA MET A 17 19.57 9.92 -0.51
C MET A 17 20.31 9.09 -1.55
N LEU A 18 19.57 8.40 -2.41
CA LEU A 18 20.15 7.54 -3.43
C LEU A 18 19.77 8.05 -4.81
N GLU A 19 20.72 8.09 -5.72
CA GLU A 19 20.45 8.42 -7.12
C GLU A 19 19.83 7.24 -7.86
N GLU A 20 19.96 6.04 -7.31
CA GLU A 20 19.49 4.83 -7.95
C GLU A 20 18.05 4.51 -7.57
N GLU A 21 17.31 4.00 -8.54
CA GLU A 21 15.99 3.43 -8.29
C GLU A 21 16.14 1.96 -7.97
N LEU A 22 15.38 1.50 -6.97
CA LEU A 22 15.33 0.10 -6.60
C LEU A 22 14.07 -0.52 -7.18
N SER A 23 14.19 -1.70 -7.76
CA SER A 23 13.04 -2.46 -8.25
C SER A 23 12.43 -3.27 -7.10
N PHE A 24 11.11 -3.38 -7.09
CA PHE A 24 10.44 -4.20 -6.09
C PHE A 24 9.32 -5.02 -6.71
N PHE A 25 8.97 -6.10 -6.02
CA PHE A 25 7.80 -6.90 -6.28
C PHE A 25 6.90 -6.83 -5.07
N THR A 26 5.59 -6.85 -5.29
CA THR A 26 4.64 -6.82 -4.19
C THR A 26 3.54 -7.85 -4.43
N ARG A 27 3.02 -8.39 -3.34
CA ARG A 27 1.89 -9.30 -3.34
C ARG A 27 0.92 -8.83 -2.28
N TRP A 28 -0.33 -8.63 -2.69
CA TRP A 28 -1.41 -8.29 -1.79
C TRP A 28 -2.31 -9.50 -1.61
N SER A 29 -2.75 -9.71 -0.38
CA SER A 29 -3.83 -10.64 -0.06
C SER A 29 -4.95 -9.80 0.49
N ILE A 30 -6.04 -9.68 -0.25
CA ILE A 30 -7.19 -8.86 0.14
C ILE A 30 -8.27 -9.79 0.66
N GLY A 31 -8.68 -9.56 1.90
CA GLY A 31 -9.73 -10.37 2.52
C GLY A 31 -11.13 -9.96 2.14
N ILE A 32 -12.09 -10.73 2.60
CA ILE A 32 -13.51 -10.45 2.43
C ILE A 32 -13.95 -9.55 3.58
N GLU A 33 -14.88 -8.64 3.31
CA GLU A 33 -15.45 -7.80 4.35
C GLU A 33 -16.24 -8.67 5.33
N GLU A 34 -15.85 -8.61 6.61
CA GLU A 34 -16.51 -9.31 7.69
C GLU A 34 -16.77 -8.33 8.83
N GLU A 35 -18.03 -8.21 9.25
CA GLU A 35 -18.43 -7.32 10.35
C GLU A 35 -17.95 -5.88 10.16
N GLY A 36 -17.97 -5.40 8.93
CA GLY A 36 -17.58 -4.03 8.61
C GLY A 36 -16.07 -3.80 8.52
N SER A 37 -15.27 -4.85 8.55
CA SER A 37 -13.80 -4.75 8.43
C SER A 37 -13.27 -5.60 7.31
N ILE A 38 -12.17 -5.15 6.72
CA ILE A 38 -11.42 -5.91 5.71
C ILE A 38 -9.98 -6.00 6.19
N GLU A 39 -9.43 -7.21 6.20
CA GLU A 39 -8.03 -7.42 6.51
C GLU A 39 -7.24 -7.69 5.24
N CYS A 40 -6.09 -7.03 5.12
CA CYS A 40 -5.22 -7.17 3.97
C CYS A 40 -3.79 -7.37 4.43
N VAL A 41 -3.02 -8.12 3.64
CA VAL A 41 -1.59 -8.29 3.89
C VAL A 41 -0.85 -7.94 2.61
N GLN A 42 0.16 -7.10 2.73
CA GLN A 42 1.04 -6.76 1.63
C GLN A 42 2.45 -7.25 1.92
N GLU A 43 3.01 -8.01 1.01
CA GLU A 43 4.41 -8.41 1.04
C GLU A 43 5.16 -7.60 -0.01
N ILE A 44 6.32 -7.07 0.37
CA ILE A 44 7.16 -6.30 -0.54
C ILE A 44 8.56 -6.90 -0.53
N GLN A 45 9.09 -7.21 -1.69
CA GLN A 45 10.45 -7.68 -1.85
C GLN A 45 11.21 -6.73 -2.77
N VAL A 46 12.27 -6.13 -2.25
CA VAL A 46 13.12 -5.25 -3.03
C VAL A 46 14.23 -6.08 -3.65
N LYS A 47 14.45 -5.90 -4.95
CA LYS A 47 15.49 -6.63 -5.67
C LYS A 47 16.85 -6.35 -5.05
N GLY A 48 17.59 -7.41 -4.74
CA GLY A 48 18.89 -7.30 -4.11
C GLY A 48 18.87 -7.40 -2.59
N LEU A 49 17.68 -7.35 -1.97
CA LEU A 49 17.52 -7.54 -0.53
C LEU A 49 16.88 -8.90 -0.28
N SER A 50 17.36 -9.60 0.74
CA SER A 50 16.86 -10.94 1.06
C SER A 50 15.59 -10.93 1.91
N ASP A 51 15.37 -9.85 2.66
CA ASP A 51 14.24 -9.77 3.57
C ASP A 51 12.97 -9.32 2.85
N ILE A 52 11.85 -9.93 3.22
CA ILE A 52 10.54 -9.55 2.73
C ILE A 52 9.89 -8.65 3.78
N MET A 53 9.44 -7.48 3.36
CA MET A 53 8.69 -6.57 4.23
C MET A 53 7.22 -6.97 4.21
N VAL A 54 6.60 -7.06 5.38
CA VAL A 54 5.19 -7.43 5.50
C VAL A 54 4.43 -6.30 6.18
N ASN A 55 3.42 -5.79 5.51
CA ASN A 55 2.50 -4.79 6.05
C ASN A 55 1.14 -5.43 6.25
N GLN A 56 0.59 -5.31 7.46
CA GLN A 56 -0.75 -5.78 7.76
C GLN A 56 -1.68 -4.57 7.85
N PHE A 57 -2.81 -4.65 7.18
CA PHE A 57 -3.79 -3.57 7.13
C PHE A 57 -5.14 -4.05 7.62
N ARG A 58 -5.81 -3.21 8.40
CA ARG A 58 -7.21 -3.40 8.73
C ARG A 58 -7.98 -2.15 8.32
N LEU A 59 -8.94 -2.33 7.43
CA LEU A 59 -9.84 -1.28 7.00
C LEU A 59 -11.13 -1.40 7.80
N SER A 60 -11.61 -0.29 8.34
CA SER A 60 -12.85 -0.26 9.12
C SER A 60 -13.60 1.03 8.81
N ASN A 61 -14.82 1.19 9.37
CA ASN A 61 -15.68 2.34 9.08
C ASN A 61 -15.80 2.59 7.59
N ILE A 62 -16.04 1.54 6.83
CA ILE A 62 -16.06 1.62 5.38
C ILE A 62 -17.32 2.35 4.92
N GLN A 63 -17.13 3.49 4.26
CA GLN A 63 -18.17 4.34 3.72
C GLN A 63 -18.00 4.42 2.20
N PRO A 64 -19.01 4.91 1.46
CA PRO A 64 -18.86 5.04 0.01
C PRO A 64 -17.66 5.88 -0.44
N SER A 65 -17.22 6.84 0.37
CA SER A 65 -16.14 7.76 0.01
C SER A 65 -14.84 7.56 0.79
N GLY A 66 -14.81 6.63 1.75
CA GLY A 66 -13.60 6.45 2.53
C GLY A 66 -13.68 5.40 3.61
N PHE A 67 -12.61 5.28 4.37
CA PHE A 67 -12.50 4.28 5.44
C PHE A 67 -11.42 4.71 6.44
N SER A 68 -11.44 4.05 7.60
CA SER A 68 -10.35 4.16 8.57
C SER A 68 -9.37 3.02 8.34
N LEU A 69 -8.10 3.26 8.58
CA LEU A 69 -7.05 2.29 8.31
C LEU A 69 -6.13 2.15 9.50
N LEU A 70 -5.79 0.92 9.83
CA LEU A 70 -4.73 0.60 10.78
C LEU A 70 -3.71 -0.25 10.04
N MET A 71 -2.46 0.21 10.03
CA MET A 71 -1.35 -0.53 9.44
C MET A 71 -0.39 -0.96 10.52
N GLU A 72 0.14 -2.15 10.40
CA GLU A 72 1.15 -2.66 11.31
C GLU A 72 2.27 -3.30 10.51
N ASN A 73 3.50 -2.94 10.84
CA ASN A 73 4.67 -3.65 10.34
C ASN A 73 5.77 -3.66 11.41
N HIS A 74 6.80 -4.45 11.15
CA HIS A 74 7.88 -4.69 12.11
C HIS A 74 8.72 -3.45 12.40
N ALA A 75 8.86 -2.55 11.42
CA ALA A 75 9.73 -1.39 11.54
C ALA A 75 9.07 -0.21 12.27
N ILE A 76 7.78 0.00 12.01
CA ILE A 76 7.07 1.20 12.48
C ILE A 76 6.13 0.89 13.64
N GLY A 77 5.70 -0.38 13.77
CA GLY A 77 4.66 -0.77 14.71
C GLY A 77 3.29 -0.49 14.12
N LYS A 78 2.36 0.01 14.92
CA LYS A 78 0.99 0.28 14.49
C LYS A 78 0.82 1.77 14.21
N VAL A 79 0.26 2.08 13.04
CA VAL A 79 -0.05 3.46 12.65
C VAL A 79 -1.46 3.52 12.10
N GLU A 80 -2.16 4.62 12.44
CA GLU A 80 -3.51 4.86 11.96
C GLU A 80 -3.48 5.79 10.75
N GLY A 81 -4.38 5.56 9.83
CA GLY A 81 -4.50 6.36 8.63
C GLY A 81 -5.95 6.53 8.22
N VAL A 82 -6.15 7.33 7.19
CA VAL A 82 -7.46 7.64 6.62
C VAL A 82 -7.42 7.30 5.15
N GLY A 83 -8.44 6.57 4.70
CA GLY A 83 -8.55 6.18 3.30
C GLY A 83 -9.62 6.95 2.55
N ILE A 84 -9.46 7.01 1.24
CA ILE A 84 -10.44 7.58 0.32
C ILE A 84 -10.78 6.55 -0.75
N ILE A 85 -12.02 6.58 -1.20
CA ILE A 85 -12.50 5.69 -2.26
C ILE A 85 -13.29 6.51 -3.28
N SER A 86 -13.03 6.26 -4.55
CA SER A 86 -13.87 6.75 -5.65
C SER A 86 -14.03 5.61 -6.66
N GLU A 87 -14.73 5.86 -7.76
CA GLU A 87 -14.93 4.82 -8.79
C GLU A 87 -13.61 4.32 -9.38
N THR A 88 -12.61 5.18 -9.45
CA THR A 88 -11.34 4.88 -10.13
C THR A 88 -10.14 4.93 -9.21
N LEU A 89 -10.33 5.28 -7.94
CA LEU A 89 -9.21 5.54 -7.05
C LEU A 89 -9.46 4.95 -5.66
N VAL A 90 -8.45 4.33 -5.09
CA VAL A 90 -8.41 4.00 -3.67
C VAL A 90 -7.06 4.44 -3.14
N GLY A 91 -7.06 5.09 -1.99
CA GLY A 91 -5.82 5.56 -1.42
C GLY A 91 -5.95 5.81 0.06
N TRP A 92 -4.82 6.07 0.69
CA TRP A 92 -4.78 6.37 2.12
C TRP A 92 -3.59 7.25 2.43
N GLU A 93 -3.69 7.92 3.59
CA GLU A 93 -2.60 8.73 4.11
C GLU A 93 -2.39 8.46 5.59
N PHE A 94 -1.16 8.63 6.02
CA PHE A 94 -0.74 8.51 7.41
C PHE A 94 -0.14 9.83 7.86
N ARG A 95 -0.45 10.23 9.11
CA ARG A 95 0.20 11.38 9.76
C ARG A 95 0.38 11.03 11.22
N VAL A 96 1.57 10.63 11.59
CA VAL A 96 1.88 10.26 12.97
C VAL A 96 2.90 11.25 13.50
N LYS A 97 2.41 12.29 14.16
CA LYS A 97 3.25 13.40 14.65
C LYS A 97 4.35 12.93 15.58
N ASP A 98 4.02 12.02 16.48
CA ASP A 98 4.99 11.55 17.48
C ASP A 98 6.15 10.78 16.85
N LEU A 99 5.91 10.13 15.72
CA LEU A 99 6.94 9.39 14.99
C LEU A 99 7.56 10.21 13.87
N GLY A 100 7.01 11.40 13.58
CA GLY A 100 7.43 12.18 12.43
C GLY A 100 7.22 11.48 11.11
N PHE A 101 6.33 10.48 11.09
CA PHE A 101 6.02 9.69 9.90
C PHE A 101 4.79 10.24 9.21
N GLU A 102 4.91 10.55 7.93
CA GLU A 102 3.77 10.93 7.13
C GLU A 102 3.94 10.42 5.72
N GLY A 103 2.83 10.21 5.05
CA GLY A 103 2.86 9.75 3.68
C GLY A 103 1.50 9.39 3.15
N PHE A 104 1.46 9.12 1.88
CA PHE A 104 0.25 8.67 1.21
C PHE A 104 0.60 7.61 0.18
N GLU A 105 -0.41 6.83 -0.16
CA GLU A 105 -0.31 5.84 -1.21
C GLU A 105 -1.67 5.74 -1.87
N TYR A 106 -1.71 5.73 -3.19
CA TYR A 106 -2.97 5.58 -3.91
C TYR A 106 -2.81 4.70 -5.12
N TYR A 107 -3.94 4.11 -5.51
CA TYR A 107 -4.05 3.17 -6.59
C TYR A 107 -5.15 3.64 -7.54
N GLU A 108 -4.79 3.88 -8.78
CA GLU A 108 -5.70 4.38 -9.81
C GLU A 108 -6.04 3.27 -10.80
N LYS A 109 -7.33 2.97 -10.93
CA LYS A 109 -7.81 1.91 -11.80
C LYS A 109 -7.60 2.26 -13.26
N GLN A 110 -7.08 1.31 -14.01
CA GLN A 110 -6.83 1.43 -15.44
C GLN A 110 -7.92 0.73 -16.24
N LEU A 111 -7.93 0.94 -17.55
CA LEU A 111 -8.92 0.35 -18.45
C LEU A 111 -8.84 -1.18 -18.49
N ASP A 112 -7.68 -1.76 -18.23
CA ASP A 112 -7.49 -3.21 -18.20
C ASP A 112 -7.72 -3.82 -16.82
N ASP A 113 -8.35 -3.06 -15.90
CA ASP A 113 -8.64 -3.46 -14.52
C ASP A 113 -7.40 -3.64 -13.63
N SER A 114 -6.21 -3.28 -14.12
CA SER A 114 -5.06 -3.12 -13.25
C SER A 114 -5.11 -1.77 -12.55
N TYR A 115 -4.18 -1.54 -11.61
CA TYR A 115 -4.07 -0.27 -10.89
C TYR A 115 -2.65 0.25 -10.98
N LEU A 116 -2.53 1.55 -11.25
CA LEU A 116 -1.25 2.24 -11.10
C LEU A 116 -1.09 2.63 -9.64
N MET A 117 0.07 2.32 -9.09
CA MET A 117 0.40 2.56 -7.71
C MET A 117 1.34 3.74 -7.60
N LYS A 118 1.05 4.65 -6.67
CA LYS A 118 1.89 5.80 -6.40
C LYS A 118 1.91 6.08 -4.92
N GLY A 119 3.08 6.38 -4.37
CA GLY A 119 3.20 6.70 -2.96
C GLY A 119 4.38 7.57 -2.65
N GLU A 120 4.27 8.31 -1.56
CA GLU A 120 5.36 9.11 -1.00
C GLU A 120 5.29 8.98 0.51
N PHE A 121 6.44 8.71 1.12
CA PHE A 121 6.56 8.59 2.57
C PHE A 121 7.76 9.39 3.03
N SER A 122 7.65 10.05 4.18
CA SER A 122 8.76 10.76 4.78
C SER A 122 8.81 10.51 6.28
N THR A 123 10.00 10.64 6.84
CA THR A 123 10.24 10.50 8.28
C THR A 123 10.78 11.82 8.83
N VAL A 124 10.92 11.88 10.15
CA VAL A 124 11.44 13.06 10.85
C VAL A 124 12.82 13.50 10.34
N ASP A 125 13.62 12.56 9.88
CA ASP A 125 14.96 12.82 9.33
C ASP A 125 14.90 13.27 7.87
N GLN A 126 13.72 13.53 7.35
CA GLN A 126 13.47 13.94 5.97
C GLN A 126 13.91 12.91 4.94
N LEU A 127 13.95 11.64 5.35
CA LEU A 127 14.16 10.56 4.41
C LEU A 127 12.90 10.36 3.61
N GLY A 128 12.90 10.82 2.38
CA GLY A 128 11.77 10.67 1.48
C GLY A 128 11.88 9.40 0.66
N THR A 129 10.74 8.73 0.50
CA THR A 129 10.63 7.54 -0.34
C THR A 129 9.52 7.77 -1.33
N ASN A 130 9.82 7.60 -2.62
CA ASN A 130 8.82 7.67 -3.69
C ASN A 130 8.65 6.28 -4.27
N ILE A 131 7.38 5.86 -4.42
CA ILE A 131 7.05 4.54 -4.94
C ILE A 131 6.16 4.72 -6.16
N GLN A 132 6.48 4.00 -7.24
CA GLN A 132 5.65 3.94 -8.44
C GLN A 132 5.61 2.51 -8.94
N GLY A 133 4.45 2.06 -9.35
CA GLY A 133 4.32 0.70 -9.84
C GLY A 133 2.96 0.42 -10.43
N LYS A 134 2.72 -0.85 -10.67
CA LYS A 134 1.47 -1.35 -11.21
C LYS A 134 1.12 -2.64 -10.50
N ILE A 135 -0.15 -2.82 -10.16
CA ILE A 135 -0.64 -4.07 -9.61
C ILE A 135 -1.77 -4.61 -10.49
N TRP A 136 -1.89 -5.92 -10.49
CA TRP A 136 -2.94 -6.61 -11.24
C TRP A 136 -3.40 -7.82 -10.44
N LYS A 137 -4.65 -8.20 -10.66
CA LYS A 137 -5.20 -9.34 -9.95
C LYS A 137 -4.62 -10.63 -10.48
N GLN A 138 -4.18 -11.50 -9.58
CA GLN A 138 -3.69 -12.81 -9.96
C GLN A 138 -4.87 -13.67 -10.38
N MET A 139 -4.80 -14.20 -11.61
CA MET A 139 -5.79 -15.13 -12.09
C MET A 139 -5.47 -16.51 -11.56
N LEU A 140 -6.46 -17.15 -10.96
CA LEU A 140 -6.27 -18.53 -10.52
C LEU A 140 -6.16 -19.43 -11.75
N PRO A 141 -5.22 -20.37 -11.76
CA PRO A 141 -5.17 -21.34 -12.83
C PRO A 141 -6.47 -22.14 -12.81
N SER A 142 -7.11 -22.20 -13.95
CA SER A 142 -8.37 -22.94 -14.11
C SER A 142 -8.12 -24.44 -14.14
#